data_6ddbb30f66211304227933850298c19a
#
_entry.id   6ddbb30f66211304227933850298c19a
#
_cell.length_a   1.000
_cell.length_b   1.000
_cell.length_c   1.000
_cell.angle_alpha   90.00
_cell.angle_beta   90.00
_cell.angle_gamma   90.00
#
_symmetry.space_group_name_H-M   'P 1'
#
loop_
_entity.id
_entity.type
_entity.pdbx_description
1 polymer ?
#
loop_
_entity_poly.entity_id
_entity_poly.type
_entity_poly.pdbx_seq_one_letter_code
_entity_poly.pdbx_strand_id
1 'polypeptide(L)'
;MAYAAIAAGNVAVITGGASGIGLAAALKFAGLGMRVAIADLGADRLEAARARIAAAGAADVWAAEVDVADADALAGLAAGVASRWGGADLVMLNAGIGPGSAIDGPADVWQRIIAVNMWGVINGAQAFLPGMLERGRAGLILCTGSKQGITTPPGNPAYNVSKAGVKVFTEALQHDLRGREGCRISAHLLIPGFVFTGLTVGVTEKPAAAWTADQTVDFMLASLERGDFYILCPDNDVPRALDEKRILWAAGDIVENRPPLSRWHKDHGEAFKAYLKR
;
A
#
# COMPACT_ATOMS: atom_id res chain seq x y z
N MET A 1 12.94 14.99 0.33
CA MET A 1 13.22 14.33 1.64
C MET A 1 12.90 12.83 1.62
N ALA A 2 11.82 12.39 0.96
CA ALA A 2 11.51 10.96 0.81
C ALA A 2 12.64 10.16 0.11
N TYR A 3 13.32 10.78 -0.84
CA TYR A 3 14.40 10.15 -1.60
C TYR A 3 15.64 9.82 -0.76
N ALA A 4 15.92 10.57 0.30
CA ALA A 4 17.05 10.30 1.18
C ALA A 4 16.93 8.98 1.97
N ALA A 5 15.72 8.46 2.17
CA ALA A 5 15.50 7.16 2.78
C ALA A 5 15.79 6.00 1.79
N ILE A 6 15.73 6.26 0.46
CA ILE A 6 15.95 5.27 -0.60
C ILE A 6 17.38 5.44 -1.13
N ALA A 7 18.36 4.88 -0.42
CA ALA A 7 19.77 4.97 -0.77
C ALA A 7 20.49 3.66 -0.47
N ALA A 8 21.60 3.42 -1.17
CA ALA A 8 22.45 2.26 -0.95
C ALA A 8 22.87 2.16 0.53
N GLY A 9 22.82 0.97 1.09
CA GLY A 9 23.13 0.69 2.50
C GLY A 9 22.02 1.03 3.50
N ASN A 10 20.97 1.76 3.11
CA ASN A 10 19.78 1.98 3.93
C ASN A 10 18.93 0.71 4.00
N VAL A 11 18.01 0.68 4.96
CA VAL A 11 17.19 -0.49 5.28
C VAL A 11 15.76 -0.27 4.83
N ALA A 12 15.27 -1.11 3.91
CA ALA A 12 13.87 -1.21 3.49
C ALA A 12 13.19 -2.41 4.13
N VAL A 13 12.02 -2.20 4.73
CA VAL A 13 11.15 -3.25 5.27
C VAL A 13 9.86 -3.26 4.48
N ILE A 14 9.44 -4.42 3.96
CA ILE A 14 8.25 -4.56 3.14
C ILE A 14 7.35 -5.68 3.67
N THR A 15 6.14 -5.36 4.11
CA THR A 15 5.12 -6.36 4.41
C THR A 15 4.39 -6.79 3.14
N GLY A 16 4.03 -8.09 3.04
CA GLY A 16 3.55 -8.66 1.78
C GLY A 16 4.65 -8.68 0.70
N GLY A 17 5.90 -8.87 1.12
CA GLY A 17 7.09 -8.74 0.28
C GLY A 17 7.42 -9.97 -0.56
N ALA A 18 6.71 -11.08 -0.43
CA ALA A 18 6.99 -12.31 -1.17
C ALA A 18 6.27 -12.40 -2.52
N SER A 19 5.40 -11.44 -2.85
CA SER A 19 4.64 -11.45 -4.11
C SER A 19 4.20 -10.05 -4.54
N GLY A 20 3.67 -9.94 -5.76
CA GLY A 20 2.99 -8.74 -6.28
C GLY A 20 3.81 -7.46 -6.16
N ILE A 21 3.12 -6.37 -5.75
CA ILE A 21 3.72 -5.03 -5.63
C ILE A 21 4.84 -5.02 -4.58
N GLY A 22 4.66 -5.75 -3.46
CA GLY A 22 5.68 -5.82 -2.40
C GLY A 22 6.98 -6.44 -2.89
N LEU A 23 6.92 -7.54 -3.63
CA LEU A 23 8.10 -8.18 -4.20
C LEU A 23 8.76 -7.31 -5.29
N ALA A 24 7.97 -6.67 -6.16
CA ALA A 24 8.50 -5.74 -7.16
C ALA A 24 9.24 -4.56 -6.50
N ALA A 25 8.68 -4.01 -5.42
CA ALA A 25 9.34 -2.97 -4.63
C ALA A 25 10.64 -3.48 -3.97
N ALA A 26 10.60 -4.68 -3.38
CA ALA A 26 11.77 -5.30 -2.77
C ALA A 26 12.92 -5.50 -3.78
N LEU A 27 12.60 -5.99 -4.98
CA LEU A 27 13.57 -6.15 -6.07
C LEU A 27 14.15 -4.80 -6.52
N LYS A 28 13.33 -3.77 -6.61
CA LYS A 28 13.78 -2.42 -7.00
C LYS A 28 14.71 -1.81 -5.95
N PHE A 29 14.36 -1.91 -4.66
CA PHE A 29 15.21 -1.44 -3.56
C PHE A 29 16.51 -2.24 -3.46
N ALA A 30 16.47 -3.55 -3.72
CA ALA A 30 17.65 -4.39 -3.85
C ALA A 30 18.61 -3.89 -4.95
N GLY A 31 18.09 -3.60 -6.14
CA GLY A 31 18.86 -3.05 -7.26
C GLY A 31 19.46 -1.66 -6.98
N LEU A 32 18.95 -0.95 -5.98
CA LEU A 32 19.53 0.31 -5.46
C LEU A 32 20.57 0.09 -4.35
N GLY A 33 20.93 -1.17 -4.05
CA GLY A 33 21.92 -1.52 -3.03
C GLY A 33 21.43 -1.37 -1.59
N MET A 34 20.11 -1.36 -1.34
CA MET A 34 19.55 -1.33 0.01
C MET A 34 19.65 -2.71 0.68
N ARG A 35 19.62 -2.73 2.02
CA ARG A 35 19.31 -3.93 2.81
C ARG A 35 17.81 -4.11 2.80
N VAL A 36 17.32 -5.31 2.55
CA VAL A 36 15.89 -5.57 2.37
C VAL A 36 15.39 -6.61 3.35
N ALA A 37 14.44 -6.24 4.22
CA ALA A 37 13.64 -7.17 4.98
C ALA A 37 12.27 -7.34 4.32
N ILE A 38 11.85 -8.59 4.10
CA ILE A 38 10.49 -8.90 3.68
C ILE A 38 9.76 -9.69 4.75
N ALA A 39 8.49 -9.38 4.95
CA ALA A 39 7.58 -10.10 5.83
C ALA A 39 6.37 -10.57 5.03
N ASP A 40 6.02 -11.85 5.12
CA ASP A 40 4.88 -12.47 4.42
C ASP A 40 4.51 -13.77 5.13
N LEU A 41 3.52 -14.49 4.62
CA LEU A 41 3.18 -15.86 5.06
C LEU A 41 3.68 -16.88 4.02
N GLY A 42 4.07 -18.07 4.52
CA GLY A 42 4.48 -19.20 3.70
C GLY A 42 5.98 -19.23 3.41
N ALA A 43 6.68 -20.14 4.13
CA ALA A 43 8.13 -20.28 4.13
C ALA A 43 8.73 -20.44 2.71
N ASP A 44 8.13 -21.29 1.87
CA ASP A 44 8.64 -21.54 0.51
C ASP A 44 8.60 -20.28 -0.37
N ARG A 45 7.50 -19.50 -0.28
CA ARG A 45 7.39 -18.23 -1.03
C ARG A 45 8.39 -17.19 -0.55
N LEU A 46 8.60 -17.13 0.77
CA LEU A 46 9.56 -16.22 1.39
C LEU A 46 10.99 -16.56 0.94
N GLU A 47 11.36 -17.85 0.94
CA GLU A 47 12.70 -18.26 0.50
C GLU A 47 12.93 -18.01 -0.99
N ALA A 48 11.93 -18.30 -1.84
CA ALA A 48 12.01 -17.98 -3.26
C ALA A 48 12.16 -16.47 -3.51
N ALA A 49 11.41 -15.65 -2.76
CA ALA A 49 11.51 -14.20 -2.84
C ALA A 49 12.88 -13.69 -2.35
N ARG A 50 13.37 -14.22 -1.21
CA ARG A 50 14.69 -13.90 -0.64
C ARG A 50 15.81 -14.13 -1.66
N ALA A 51 15.80 -15.30 -2.30
CA ALA A 51 16.81 -15.64 -3.31
C ALA A 51 16.79 -14.66 -4.51
N ARG A 52 15.59 -14.28 -4.97
CA ARG A 52 15.43 -13.30 -6.07
C ARG A 52 15.91 -11.91 -5.66
N ILE A 53 15.61 -11.45 -4.44
CA ILE A 53 16.01 -10.15 -3.91
C ILE A 53 17.54 -10.10 -3.75
N ALA A 54 18.15 -11.16 -3.25
CA ALA A 54 19.62 -11.27 -3.15
C ALA A 54 20.26 -11.18 -4.53
N ALA A 55 19.74 -11.92 -5.54
CA ALA A 55 20.23 -11.89 -6.91
C ALA A 55 20.03 -10.51 -7.58
N ALA A 56 19.08 -9.69 -7.12
CA ALA A 56 18.84 -8.34 -7.65
C ALA A 56 19.83 -7.29 -7.11
N GLY A 57 20.74 -7.64 -6.21
CA GLY A 57 21.81 -6.75 -5.73
C GLY A 57 21.59 -6.13 -4.36
N ALA A 58 20.69 -6.67 -3.54
CA ALA A 58 20.54 -6.22 -2.15
C ALA A 58 21.85 -6.36 -1.38
N ALA A 59 22.18 -5.36 -0.56
CA ALA A 59 23.37 -5.40 0.30
C ALA A 59 23.26 -6.50 1.38
N ASP A 60 22.04 -6.81 1.81
CA ASP A 60 21.70 -7.94 2.68
C ASP A 60 20.18 -8.19 2.59
N VAL A 61 19.73 -9.42 2.84
CA VAL A 61 18.31 -9.82 2.76
C VAL A 61 17.89 -10.64 3.97
N TRP A 62 16.78 -10.23 4.58
CA TRP A 62 16.12 -11.01 5.61
C TRP A 62 14.65 -11.27 5.23
N ALA A 63 14.25 -12.54 5.22
CA ALA A 63 12.85 -12.94 5.04
C ALA A 63 12.33 -13.48 6.38
N ALA A 64 11.19 -12.97 6.83
CA ALA A 64 10.54 -13.34 8.08
C ALA A 64 9.10 -13.77 7.81
N GLU A 65 8.69 -14.90 8.40
CA GLU A 65 7.29 -15.31 8.37
C GLU A 65 6.53 -14.55 9.46
N VAL A 66 5.61 -13.65 9.02
CA VAL A 66 4.87 -12.74 9.91
C VAL A 66 3.44 -12.58 9.41
N ASP A 67 2.46 -12.87 10.28
CA ASP A 67 1.09 -12.42 10.07
C ASP A 67 0.97 -10.96 10.54
N VAL A 68 0.71 -10.05 9.62
CA VAL A 68 0.58 -8.61 9.93
C VAL A 68 -0.65 -8.28 10.79
N ALA A 69 -1.61 -9.20 10.91
CA ALA A 69 -2.73 -9.06 11.84
C ALA A 69 -2.29 -9.21 13.30
N ASP A 70 -1.12 -9.82 13.55
CA ASP A 70 -0.53 -9.99 14.86
C ASP A 70 0.43 -8.82 15.15
N ALA A 71 0.06 -7.98 16.12
CA ALA A 71 0.86 -6.81 16.51
C ALA A 71 2.19 -7.20 17.15
N ASP A 72 2.23 -8.28 17.93
CA ASP A 72 3.44 -8.76 18.60
C ASP A 72 4.43 -9.32 17.58
N ALA A 73 3.94 -10.02 16.54
CA ALA A 73 4.77 -10.48 15.43
C ALA A 73 5.42 -9.32 14.68
N LEU A 74 4.70 -8.23 14.45
CA LEU A 74 5.24 -7.02 13.83
C LEU A 74 6.24 -6.28 14.75
N ALA A 75 5.98 -6.25 16.05
CA ALA A 75 6.96 -5.72 17.02
C ALA A 75 8.25 -6.57 17.03
N GLY A 76 8.14 -7.88 16.96
CA GLY A 76 9.27 -8.80 16.80
C GLY A 76 10.06 -8.57 15.52
N LEU A 77 9.37 -8.30 14.39
CA LEU A 77 10.01 -7.93 13.13
C LEU A 77 10.81 -6.62 13.27
N ALA A 78 10.21 -5.59 13.89
CA ALA A 78 10.88 -4.31 14.09
C ALA A 78 12.13 -4.45 14.99
N ALA A 79 12.04 -5.21 16.09
CA ALA A 79 13.17 -5.52 16.96
C ALA A 79 14.27 -6.30 16.21
N GLY A 80 13.89 -7.28 15.38
CA GLY A 80 14.82 -8.03 14.55
C GLY A 80 15.57 -7.17 13.54
N VAL A 81 14.88 -6.23 12.88
CA VAL A 81 15.49 -5.24 11.97
C VAL A 81 16.44 -4.31 12.74
N ALA A 82 16.04 -3.84 13.93
CA ALA A 82 16.88 -3.00 14.77
C ALA A 82 18.16 -3.73 15.21
N SER A 83 18.05 -4.99 15.64
CA SER A 83 19.19 -5.81 16.04
C SER A 83 20.15 -6.11 14.89
N ARG A 84 19.64 -6.36 13.68
CA ARG A 84 20.47 -6.72 12.51
C ARG A 84 21.15 -5.51 11.88
N TRP A 85 20.44 -4.41 11.75
CA TRP A 85 20.86 -3.28 10.90
C TRP A 85 20.70 -1.89 11.55
N GLY A 86 20.33 -1.85 12.83
CA GLY A 86 20.16 -0.60 13.58
C GLY A 86 18.83 0.12 13.31
N GLY A 87 17.88 -0.52 12.59
CA GLY A 87 16.53 0.01 12.35
C GLY A 87 16.23 0.29 10.88
N ALA A 88 14.96 0.59 10.58
CA ALA A 88 14.47 0.81 9.23
C ALA A 88 14.58 2.28 8.80
N ASP A 89 14.96 2.53 7.54
CA ASP A 89 14.92 3.84 6.89
C ASP A 89 13.65 3.99 6.01
N LEU A 90 13.17 2.87 5.43
CA LEU A 90 11.93 2.79 4.68
C LEU A 90 11.09 1.63 5.21
N VAL A 91 9.81 1.87 5.46
CA VAL A 91 8.82 0.84 5.80
C VAL A 91 7.65 0.90 4.83
N MET A 92 7.48 -0.14 4.02
CA MET A 92 6.34 -0.29 3.11
C MET A 92 5.32 -1.25 3.71
N LEU A 93 4.22 -0.70 4.20
CA LEU A 93 3.09 -1.42 4.77
C LEU A 93 2.12 -1.79 3.65
N ASN A 94 2.38 -2.94 3.03
CA ASN A 94 1.78 -3.33 1.76
C ASN A 94 0.96 -4.62 1.82
N ALA A 95 1.16 -5.47 2.84
CA ALA A 95 0.40 -6.71 2.97
C ALA A 95 -1.10 -6.47 2.85
N GLY A 96 -1.78 -7.33 2.12
CA GLY A 96 -3.22 -7.24 1.93
C GLY A 96 -3.81 -8.49 1.29
N ILE A 97 -5.08 -8.71 1.57
CA ILE A 97 -5.90 -9.78 1.01
C ILE A 97 -7.18 -9.20 0.41
N GLY A 98 -7.75 -9.89 -0.55
CA GLY A 98 -8.95 -9.45 -1.26
C GLY A 98 -9.95 -10.57 -1.56
N PRO A 99 -10.28 -11.45 -0.59
CA PRO A 99 -11.41 -12.36 -0.80
C PRO A 99 -12.69 -11.53 -0.96
N GLY A 100 -13.63 -12.03 -1.73
CA GLY A 100 -14.94 -11.39 -1.88
C GLY A 100 -15.65 -11.26 -0.52
N SER A 101 -16.41 -10.19 -0.35
CA SER A 101 -17.25 -9.97 0.84
C SER A 101 -18.62 -9.42 0.44
N ALA A 102 -19.64 -9.64 1.29
CA ALA A 102 -20.96 -9.07 1.16
C ALA A 102 -21.35 -8.34 2.46
N ILE A 103 -22.35 -7.46 2.41
CA ILE A 103 -22.79 -6.71 3.61
C ILE A 103 -23.33 -7.65 4.69
N ASP A 104 -24.06 -8.68 4.27
CA ASP A 104 -24.64 -9.74 5.11
C ASP A 104 -23.80 -11.02 5.12
N GLY A 105 -22.57 -10.95 4.63
CA GLY A 105 -21.64 -12.09 4.57
C GLY A 105 -21.04 -12.46 5.94
N PRO A 106 -20.29 -13.57 6.01
CA PRO A 106 -19.71 -14.07 7.25
C PRO A 106 -18.82 -13.05 7.96
N ALA A 107 -18.98 -12.94 9.28
CA ALA A 107 -18.25 -11.93 10.09
C ALA A 107 -16.73 -12.19 10.12
N ASP A 108 -16.30 -13.45 10.09
CA ASP A 108 -14.89 -13.83 10.07
C ASP A 108 -14.16 -13.37 8.80
N VAL A 109 -14.85 -13.37 7.64
CA VAL A 109 -14.33 -12.80 6.39
C VAL A 109 -14.07 -11.31 6.56
N TRP A 110 -15.03 -10.57 7.12
CA TRP A 110 -14.88 -9.15 7.43
C TRP A 110 -13.73 -8.91 8.40
N GLN A 111 -13.70 -9.63 9.50
CA GLN A 111 -12.66 -9.52 10.53
C GLN A 111 -11.28 -9.76 9.94
N ARG A 112 -11.12 -10.82 9.13
CA ARG A 112 -9.83 -11.15 8.52
C ARG A 112 -9.35 -10.07 7.54
N ILE A 113 -10.24 -9.55 6.67
CA ILE A 113 -9.90 -8.47 5.74
C ILE A 113 -9.47 -7.21 6.50
N ILE A 114 -10.22 -6.79 7.52
CA ILE A 114 -9.90 -5.61 8.32
C ILE A 114 -8.61 -5.82 9.11
N ALA A 115 -8.42 -6.99 9.72
CA ALA A 115 -7.21 -7.32 10.49
C ALA A 115 -5.94 -7.24 9.63
N VAL A 116 -5.96 -7.82 8.43
CA VAL A 116 -4.79 -7.81 7.55
C VAL A 116 -4.60 -6.43 6.89
N ASN A 117 -5.63 -5.92 6.21
CA ASN A 117 -5.48 -4.76 5.32
C ASN A 117 -5.38 -3.43 6.05
N MET A 118 -6.04 -3.29 7.20
CA MET A 118 -6.08 -2.05 7.96
C MET A 118 -5.26 -2.14 9.25
N TRP A 119 -5.54 -3.09 10.12
CA TRP A 119 -4.76 -3.25 11.34
C TRP A 119 -3.32 -3.62 11.06
N GLY A 120 -3.02 -4.43 10.04
CA GLY A 120 -1.64 -4.71 9.63
C GLY A 120 -0.85 -3.46 9.27
N VAL A 121 -1.49 -2.46 8.65
CA VAL A 121 -0.86 -1.16 8.38
C VAL A 121 -0.67 -0.35 9.66
N ILE A 122 -1.68 -0.29 10.52
CA ILE A 122 -1.61 0.45 11.80
C ILE A 122 -0.57 -0.16 12.71
N ASN A 123 -0.62 -1.46 12.94
CA ASN A 123 0.35 -2.20 13.77
C ASN A 123 1.78 -2.05 13.26
N GLY A 124 1.97 -2.15 11.94
CA GLY A 124 3.28 -1.96 11.33
C GLY A 124 3.83 -0.55 11.55
N ALA A 125 3.01 0.47 11.38
CA ALA A 125 3.42 1.84 11.68
C ALA A 125 3.77 2.02 13.16
N GLN A 126 2.97 1.48 14.08
CA GLN A 126 3.22 1.53 15.51
C GLN A 126 4.48 0.77 15.94
N ALA A 127 4.79 -0.33 15.27
CA ALA A 127 6.01 -1.11 15.56
C ALA A 127 7.30 -0.42 15.11
N PHE A 128 7.30 0.25 13.96
CA PHE A 128 8.52 0.81 13.38
C PHE A 128 8.74 2.29 13.69
N LEU A 129 7.66 3.09 13.76
CA LEU A 129 7.77 4.55 13.90
C LEU A 129 8.56 5.01 15.14
N PRO A 130 8.41 4.41 16.35
CA PRO A 130 9.18 4.86 17.52
C PRO A 130 10.69 4.79 17.29
N GLY A 131 11.20 3.66 16.81
CA GLY A 131 12.63 3.50 16.52
C GLY A 131 13.12 4.39 15.36
N MET A 132 12.27 4.67 14.36
CA MET A 132 12.61 5.61 13.30
C MET A 132 12.71 7.05 13.83
N LEU A 133 11.83 7.47 14.73
CA LEU A 133 11.85 8.79 15.37
C LEU A 133 13.09 8.93 16.27
N GLU A 134 13.40 7.94 17.11
CA GLU A 134 14.56 7.93 17.98
C GLU A 134 15.87 8.10 17.22
N ARG A 135 16.00 7.49 16.04
CA ARG A 135 17.18 7.61 15.18
C ARG A 135 17.34 9.00 14.58
N GLY A 136 16.31 9.84 14.49
CA GLY A 136 16.35 11.21 13.97
C GLY A 136 16.82 11.35 12.53
N ARG A 137 16.85 10.23 11.75
CA ARG A 137 17.29 10.20 10.35
C ARG A 137 16.11 10.44 9.41
N ALA A 138 16.43 10.74 8.14
CA ALA A 138 15.43 10.76 7.09
C ALA A 138 14.78 9.38 6.97
N GLY A 139 13.45 9.32 7.01
CA GLY A 139 12.70 8.09 6.98
C GLY A 139 11.46 8.19 6.09
N LEU A 140 10.97 7.05 5.63
CA LEU A 140 9.80 6.93 4.77
C LEU A 140 8.89 5.81 5.26
N ILE A 141 7.61 6.13 5.48
CA ILE A 141 6.55 5.14 5.68
C ILE A 141 5.62 5.19 4.47
N LEU A 142 5.46 4.06 3.78
CA LEU A 142 4.60 3.95 2.61
C LEU A 142 3.46 2.98 2.91
N CYS A 143 2.23 3.46 2.90
CA CYS A 143 1.03 2.65 3.13
C CYS A 143 0.34 2.34 1.80
N THR A 144 0.03 1.07 1.54
CA THR A 144 -0.66 0.65 0.32
C THR A 144 -2.17 0.67 0.50
N GLY A 145 -2.79 1.73 -0.01
CA GLY A 145 -4.24 1.88 -0.15
C GLY A 145 -4.80 1.17 -1.39
N SER A 146 -5.81 1.77 -1.99
CA SER A 146 -6.43 1.37 -3.26
C SER A 146 -7.37 2.46 -3.75
N LYS A 147 -7.63 2.57 -5.06
CA LYS A 147 -8.75 3.37 -5.61
C LYS A 147 -10.09 2.98 -4.99
N GLN A 148 -10.25 1.70 -4.59
CA GLN A 148 -11.45 1.20 -3.92
C GLN A 148 -11.67 1.80 -2.52
N GLY A 149 -10.63 2.28 -1.86
CA GLY A 149 -10.74 3.02 -0.59
C GLY A 149 -11.20 4.48 -0.77
N ILE A 150 -11.35 4.95 -2.00
CA ILE A 150 -11.76 6.34 -2.31
C ILE A 150 -13.13 6.38 -2.96
N THR A 151 -13.32 5.62 -4.04
CA THR A 151 -14.57 5.62 -4.83
C THR A 151 -15.52 4.47 -4.48
N THR A 152 -15.10 3.58 -3.61
CA THR A 152 -15.87 2.50 -2.96
C THR A 152 -16.83 1.73 -3.89
N PRO A 153 -16.35 1.14 -5.00
CA PRO A 153 -17.22 0.45 -5.95
C PRO A 153 -17.98 -0.70 -5.28
N PRO A 154 -19.23 -1.01 -5.73
CA PRO A 154 -19.96 -2.18 -5.24
C PRO A 154 -19.18 -3.48 -5.44
N GLY A 155 -19.45 -4.49 -4.60
CA GLY A 155 -19.01 -5.88 -4.79
C GLY A 155 -18.01 -6.40 -3.75
N ASN A 156 -17.30 -5.53 -3.01
CA ASN A 156 -16.41 -5.97 -1.93
C ASN A 156 -16.34 -4.95 -0.78
N PRO A 157 -17.41 -4.83 0.03
CA PRO A 157 -17.53 -3.77 1.03
C PRO A 157 -16.46 -3.84 2.13
N ALA A 158 -16.07 -5.02 2.62
CA ALA A 158 -15.04 -5.13 3.65
C ALA A 158 -13.66 -4.64 3.15
N TYR A 159 -13.32 -4.96 1.90
CA TYR A 159 -12.12 -4.46 1.28
C TYR A 159 -12.15 -2.92 1.14
N ASN A 160 -13.27 -2.37 0.66
CA ASN A 160 -13.45 -0.92 0.54
C ASN A 160 -13.26 -0.21 1.88
N VAL A 161 -13.91 -0.72 2.94
CA VAL A 161 -13.79 -0.19 4.32
C VAL A 161 -12.34 -0.24 4.78
N SER A 162 -11.65 -1.38 4.59
CA SER A 162 -10.24 -1.51 4.99
C SER A 162 -9.33 -0.50 4.30
N LYS A 163 -9.51 -0.30 2.98
CA LYS A 163 -8.68 0.63 2.20
C LYS A 163 -9.04 2.10 2.41
N ALA A 164 -10.30 2.41 2.74
CA ALA A 164 -10.70 3.73 3.23
C ALA A 164 -10.04 4.03 4.58
N GLY A 165 -10.01 3.06 5.51
CA GLY A 165 -9.32 3.19 6.79
C GLY A 165 -7.82 3.45 6.63
N VAL A 166 -7.14 2.73 5.72
CA VAL A 166 -5.72 2.98 5.41
C VAL A 166 -5.49 4.41 4.91
N LYS A 167 -6.37 4.93 4.04
CA LYS A 167 -6.28 6.32 3.56
C LYS A 167 -6.34 7.30 4.74
N VAL A 168 -7.37 7.21 5.57
CA VAL A 168 -7.56 8.11 6.72
C VAL A 168 -6.40 8.00 7.72
N PHE A 169 -5.95 6.79 8.01
CA PHE A 169 -4.80 6.56 8.88
C PHE A 169 -3.52 7.20 8.33
N THR A 170 -3.24 7.04 7.04
CA THR A 170 -2.01 7.59 6.43
C THR A 170 -2.03 9.12 6.40
N GLU A 171 -3.19 9.73 6.17
CA GLU A 171 -3.39 11.18 6.25
C GLU A 171 -3.11 11.70 7.66
N ALA A 172 -3.67 11.04 8.68
CA ALA A 172 -3.44 11.37 10.10
C ALA A 172 -1.96 11.20 10.48
N LEU A 173 -1.32 10.10 10.05
CA LEU A 173 0.09 9.84 10.29
C LEU A 173 0.98 10.95 9.69
N GLN A 174 0.77 11.31 8.43
CA GLN A 174 1.54 12.39 7.80
C GLN A 174 1.29 13.74 8.45
N HIS A 175 0.07 14.01 8.87
CA HIS A 175 -0.25 15.24 9.59
C HIS A 175 0.51 15.33 10.93
N ASP A 176 0.51 14.25 11.70
CA ASP A 176 1.25 14.17 12.97
C ASP A 176 2.76 14.32 12.77
N LEU A 177 3.34 13.57 11.82
CA LEU A 177 4.77 13.64 11.52
C LEU A 177 5.22 15.06 11.10
N ARG A 178 4.42 15.74 10.29
CA ARG A 178 4.70 17.11 9.86
C ARG A 178 4.63 18.12 11.00
N GLY A 179 3.81 17.84 12.02
CA GLY A 179 3.68 18.68 13.21
C GLY A 179 4.81 18.53 14.23
N ARG A 180 5.64 17.50 14.12
CA ARG A 180 6.75 17.23 15.05
C ARG A 180 7.99 18.02 14.67
N GLU A 181 8.49 18.84 15.58
CA GLU A 181 9.72 19.61 15.38
C GLU A 181 10.91 18.69 15.09
N GLY A 182 11.70 19.02 14.08
CA GLY A 182 12.88 18.25 13.68
C GLY A 182 12.61 16.88 13.04
N CYS A 183 11.35 16.47 12.89
CA CYS A 183 11.00 15.19 12.27
C CYS A 183 11.41 15.19 10.80
N ARG A 184 12.15 14.15 10.40
CA ARG A 184 12.62 13.93 9.03
C ARG A 184 11.96 12.70 8.38
N ILE A 185 10.90 12.19 8.99
CA ILE A 185 10.12 11.06 8.49
C ILE A 185 8.90 11.62 7.75
N SER A 186 8.59 11.02 6.60
CA SER A 186 7.35 11.30 5.87
C SER A 186 6.54 10.03 5.67
N ALA A 187 5.22 10.18 5.64
CA ALA A 187 4.32 9.11 5.25
C ALA A 187 3.69 9.42 3.89
N HIS A 188 3.45 8.40 3.07
CA HIS A 188 2.87 8.51 1.74
C HIS A 188 1.85 7.39 1.51
N LEU A 189 0.82 7.68 0.74
CA LEU A 189 -0.25 6.75 0.40
C LEU A 189 -0.10 6.29 -1.05
N LEU A 190 0.29 5.04 -1.25
CA LEU A 190 0.25 4.38 -2.56
C LEU A 190 -1.19 3.96 -2.85
N ILE A 191 -1.73 4.38 -3.98
CA ILE A 191 -3.12 4.14 -4.39
C ILE A 191 -3.12 3.41 -5.74
N PRO A 192 -2.91 2.08 -5.74
CA PRO A 192 -2.93 1.31 -6.97
C PRO A 192 -4.31 1.30 -7.63
N GLY A 193 -4.31 1.30 -8.96
CA GLY A 193 -5.46 0.95 -9.77
C GLY A 193 -5.59 -0.56 -9.95
N PHE A 194 -5.93 -1.00 -11.18
CA PHE A 194 -5.95 -2.42 -11.49
C PHE A 194 -4.52 -2.92 -11.75
N VAL A 195 -3.98 -3.72 -10.84
CA VAL A 195 -2.64 -4.33 -10.94
C VAL A 195 -2.77 -5.84 -10.94
N PHE A 196 -2.16 -6.48 -11.93
CA PHE A 196 -2.12 -7.93 -12.01
C PHE A 196 -1.15 -8.50 -10.98
N THR A 197 -1.69 -9.13 -9.95
CA THR A 197 -0.96 -9.75 -8.83
C THR A 197 -1.71 -10.99 -8.37
N GLY A 198 -1.18 -11.71 -7.38
CA GLY A 198 -1.88 -12.84 -6.74
C GLY A 198 -3.21 -12.49 -6.07
N LEU A 199 -3.53 -11.21 -5.87
CA LEU A 199 -4.85 -10.73 -5.46
C LEU A 199 -5.90 -10.82 -6.58
N THR A 200 -5.47 -10.97 -7.84
CA THR A 200 -6.34 -11.12 -9.01
C THR A 200 -6.78 -12.58 -9.13
N VAL A 201 -7.68 -13.00 -8.26
CA VAL A 201 -8.10 -14.41 -8.15
C VAL A 201 -8.77 -14.90 -9.44
N GLY A 202 -8.39 -16.10 -9.90
CA GLY A 202 -9.00 -16.77 -11.06
C GLY A 202 -8.53 -16.28 -12.43
N VAL A 203 -7.54 -15.38 -12.48
CA VAL A 203 -6.96 -14.89 -13.74
C VAL A 203 -5.53 -15.37 -13.88
N THR A 204 -5.26 -16.20 -14.88
CA THR A 204 -3.94 -16.78 -15.16
C THR A 204 -3.07 -15.92 -16.06
N GLU A 205 -3.70 -15.07 -16.89
CA GLU A 205 -3.02 -14.15 -17.80
C GLU A 205 -3.31 -12.70 -17.43
N LYS A 206 -2.32 -11.82 -17.60
CA LYS A 206 -2.48 -10.41 -17.30
C LYS A 206 -3.52 -9.76 -18.20
N PRO A 207 -4.65 -9.23 -17.67
CA PRO A 207 -5.60 -8.48 -18.47
C PRO A 207 -4.97 -7.25 -19.11
N ALA A 208 -5.41 -6.88 -20.31
CA ALA A 208 -4.90 -5.70 -21.02
C ALA A 208 -5.05 -4.40 -20.20
N ALA A 209 -6.14 -4.27 -19.46
CA ALA A 209 -6.43 -3.14 -18.58
C ALA A 209 -5.47 -3.03 -17.38
N ALA A 210 -4.88 -4.14 -16.91
CA ALA A 210 -4.07 -4.17 -15.71
C ALA A 210 -2.63 -3.70 -15.96
N TRP A 211 -2.09 -2.94 -15.00
CA TRP A 211 -0.66 -2.73 -14.88
C TRP A 211 0.04 -3.96 -14.32
N THR A 212 1.36 -4.05 -14.54
CA THR A 212 2.23 -4.96 -13.79
C THR A 212 2.58 -4.35 -12.43
N ALA A 213 3.07 -5.20 -11.53
CA ALA A 213 3.62 -4.73 -10.27
C ALA A 213 4.81 -3.77 -10.47
N ASP A 214 5.68 -4.07 -11.46
CA ASP A 214 6.84 -3.22 -11.79
C ASP A 214 6.42 -1.82 -12.26
N GLN A 215 5.42 -1.72 -13.16
CA GLN A 215 4.87 -0.42 -13.59
C GLN A 215 4.36 0.41 -12.40
N THR A 216 3.70 -0.25 -11.44
CA THR A 216 3.21 0.40 -10.21
C THR A 216 4.37 0.93 -9.36
N VAL A 217 5.44 0.14 -9.21
CA VAL A 217 6.61 0.53 -8.41
C VAL A 217 7.42 1.63 -9.10
N ASP A 218 7.61 1.58 -10.41
CA ASP A 218 8.28 2.65 -11.16
C ASP A 218 7.53 3.98 -11.03
N PHE A 219 6.19 3.95 -11.15
CA PHE A 219 5.35 5.12 -10.93
C PHE A 219 5.43 5.64 -9.48
N MET A 220 5.44 4.72 -8.51
CA MET A 220 5.60 5.04 -7.09
C MET A 220 6.92 5.78 -6.82
N LEU A 221 8.04 5.28 -7.34
CA LEU A 221 9.34 5.92 -7.15
C LEU A 221 9.40 7.32 -7.77
N ALA A 222 8.92 7.46 -9.00
CA ALA A 222 8.84 8.77 -9.66
C ALA A 222 7.93 9.76 -8.89
N SER A 223 6.85 9.28 -8.28
CA SER A 223 5.97 10.10 -7.45
C SER A 223 6.64 10.51 -6.13
N LEU A 224 7.36 9.61 -5.50
CA LEU A 224 8.13 9.91 -4.29
C LEU A 224 9.21 10.97 -4.56
N GLU A 225 9.87 10.92 -5.72
CA GLU A 225 10.85 11.95 -6.14
C GLU A 225 10.21 13.34 -6.22
N ARG A 226 8.97 13.44 -6.70
CA ARG A 226 8.22 14.70 -6.74
C ARG A 226 7.70 15.14 -5.35
N GLY A 227 7.76 14.25 -4.34
CA GLY A 227 7.21 14.50 -3.02
C GLY A 227 5.69 14.31 -2.95
N ASP A 228 5.08 13.57 -3.88
CA ASP A 228 3.65 13.31 -3.90
C ASP A 228 3.23 12.51 -2.66
N PHE A 229 2.28 13.03 -1.86
CA PHE A 229 1.69 12.27 -0.76
C PHE A 229 0.70 11.21 -1.28
N TYR A 230 -0.22 11.62 -2.16
CA TYR A 230 -1.17 10.73 -2.82
C TYR A 230 -0.58 10.19 -4.13
N ILE A 231 -0.04 8.98 -4.08
CA ILE A 231 0.52 8.30 -5.25
C ILE A 231 -0.62 7.56 -5.96
N LEU A 232 -1.46 8.32 -6.67
CA LEU A 232 -2.63 7.81 -7.39
C LEU A 232 -2.19 7.22 -8.73
N CYS A 233 -1.98 5.89 -8.76
CA CYS A 233 -1.54 5.17 -9.95
C CYS A 233 -2.68 5.09 -10.98
N PRO A 234 -2.46 5.50 -12.23
CA PRO A 234 -3.37 5.12 -13.30
C PRO A 234 -3.34 3.60 -13.54
N ASP A 235 -4.13 3.14 -14.48
CA ASP A 235 -4.00 1.84 -15.11
C ASP A 235 -4.26 2.01 -16.62
N ASN A 236 -4.19 0.93 -17.42
CA ASN A 236 -4.25 1.06 -18.88
C ASN A 236 -5.60 1.61 -19.38
N ASP A 237 -6.70 1.32 -18.69
CA ASP A 237 -8.04 1.77 -19.05
C ASP A 237 -8.48 3.04 -18.30
N VAL A 238 -7.78 3.39 -17.21
CA VAL A 238 -8.17 4.49 -16.33
C VAL A 238 -7.01 5.46 -16.14
N PRO A 239 -6.87 6.44 -17.06
CA PRO A 239 -5.88 7.50 -16.92
C PRO A 239 -6.19 8.41 -15.73
N ARG A 240 -5.20 9.13 -15.24
CA ARG A 240 -5.28 10.03 -14.07
C ARG A 240 -6.48 10.99 -14.13
N ALA A 241 -6.72 11.61 -15.27
CA ALA A 241 -7.84 12.54 -15.44
C ALA A 241 -9.23 11.89 -15.23
N LEU A 242 -9.37 10.61 -15.58
CA LEU A 242 -10.60 9.85 -15.33
C LEU A 242 -10.77 9.52 -13.84
N ASP A 243 -9.69 9.18 -13.15
CA ASP A 243 -9.71 8.98 -11.70
C ASP A 243 -10.12 10.26 -10.96
N GLU A 244 -9.57 11.40 -11.34
CA GLU A 244 -9.92 12.70 -10.75
C GLU A 244 -11.41 13.00 -10.88
N LYS A 245 -11.98 12.82 -12.08
CA LYS A 245 -13.42 12.96 -12.30
C LYS A 245 -14.25 12.00 -11.44
N ARG A 246 -13.81 10.74 -11.29
CA ARG A 246 -14.49 9.73 -10.47
C ARG A 246 -14.46 10.11 -8.98
N ILE A 247 -13.33 10.62 -8.50
CA ILE A 247 -13.17 11.08 -7.11
C ILE A 247 -14.07 12.28 -6.84
N LEU A 248 -14.05 13.28 -7.72
CA LEU A 248 -14.89 14.48 -7.58
C LEU A 248 -16.37 14.13 -7.65
N TRP A 249 -16.78 13.21 -8.51
CA TRP A 249 -18.15 12.73 -8.57
C TRP A 249 -18.57 12.07 -7.25
N ALA A 250 -17.74 11.17 -6.69
CA ALA A 250 -18.05 10.50 -5.44
C ALA A 250 -18.14 11.49 -4.25
N ALA A 251 -17.25 12.48 -4.18
CA ALA A 251 -17.34 13.56 -3.19
C ALA A 251 -18.61 14.39 -3.37
N GLY A 252 -19.04 14.62 -4.61
CA GLY A 252 -20.28 15.30 -4.95
C GLY A 252 -21.55 14.59 -4.45
N ASP A 253 -21.51 13.27 -4.24
CA ASP A 253 -22.64 12.55 -3.63
C ASP A 253 -22.96 13.10 -2.23
N ILE A 254 -21.93 13.45 -1.47
CA ILE A 254 -22.08 14.04 -0.13
C ILE A 254 -22.52 15.51 -0.22
N VAL A 255 -21.87 16.28 -1.09
CA VAL A 255 -22.10 17.75 -1.19
C VAL A 255 -23.49 18.05 -1.71
N GLU A 256 -23.97 17.29 -2.69
CA GLU A 256 -25.27 17.50 -3.33
C GLU A 256 -26.38 16.61 -2.75
N ASN A 257 -26.05 15.78 -1.73
CA ASN A 257 -26.97 14.81 -1.14
C ASN A 257 -27.61 13.87 -2.18
N ARG A 258 -26.80 13.42 -3.16
CA ARG A 258 -27.22 12.40 -4.13
C ARG A 258 -27.31 11.02 -3.43
N PRO A 259 -28.04 10.05 -4.02
CA PRO A 259 -27.99 8.67 -3.51
C PRO A 259 -26.55 8.19 -3.38
N PRO A 260 -26.20 7.46 -2.31
CA PRO A 260 -24.84 6.94 -2.14
C PRO A 260 -24.46 6.05 -3.32
N LEU A 261 -23.19 6.14 -3.74
CA LEU A 261 -22.66 5.44 -4.90
C LEU A 261 -23.43 5.74 -6.20
N SER A 262 -23.81 7.02 -6.37
CA SER A 262 -24.65 7.46 -7.48
C SER A 262 -24.11 7.10 -8.86
N ARG A 263 -22.80 6.96 -9.00
CA ARG A 263 -22.15 6.45 -10.22
C ARG A 263 -22.73 5.12 -10.71
N TRP A 264 -23.19 4.27 -9.81
CA TRP A 264 -23.78 2.94 -10.12
C TRP A 264 -25.29 2.92 -9.92
N HIS A 265 -25.90 4.06 -9.55
CA HIS A 265 -27.34 4.15 -9.39
C HIS A 265 -28.01 4.30 -10.76
N LYS A 266 -29.10 3.56 -11.00
CA LYS A 266 -29.81 3.50 -12.31
C LYS A 266 -30.21 4.87 -12.84
N ASP A 267 -30.62 5.78 -11.95
CA ASP A 267 -31.13 7.11 -12.34
C ASP A 267 -30.02 8.17 -12.49
N HIS A 268 -28.78 7.86 -12.14
CA HIS A 268 -27.65 8.80 -12.23
C HIS A 268 -26.59 8.40 -13.27
N GLY A 269 -26.72 7.23 -13.90
CA GLY A 269 -25.73 6.74 -14.88
C GLY A 269 -25.52 7.66 -16.07
N GLU A 270 -26.59 8.24 -16.63
CA GLU A 270 -26.48 9.17 -17.75
C GLU A 270 -25.89 10.52 -17.32
N ALA A 271 -26.25 11.02 -16.12
CA ALA A 271 -25.65 12.23 -15.57
C ALA A 271 -24.14 12.05 -15.33
N PHE A 272 -23.72 10.90 -14.82
CA PHE A 272 -22.30 10.58 -14.67
C PHE A 272 -21.57 10.53 -16.03
N LYS A 273 -22.15 9.86 -17.05
CA LYS A 273 -21.56 9.85 -18.40
C LYS A 273 -21.43 11.26 -19.00
N ALA A 274 -22.43 12.11 -18.80
CA ALA A 274 -22.38 13.49 -19.23
C ALA A 274 -21.30 14.31 -18.50
N TYR A 275 -21.15 14.08 -17.20
CA TYR A 275 -20.10 14.67 -16.37
C TYR A 275 -18.70 14.30 -16.86
N LEU A 276 -18.46 13.05 -17.24
CA LEU A 276 -17.16 12.59 -17.74
C LEU A 276 -16.74 13.28 -19.05
N LYS A 277 -17.69 13.81 -19.86
CA LYS A 277 -17.42 14.49 -21.14
C LYS A 277 -17.06 15.98 -20.99
N ARG A 278 -17.27 16.56 -19.82
CA ARG A 278 -16.87 17.93 -19.47
C ARG A 278 -15.39 17.98 -19.10
#